data_309a76bcf02cd61e65bfcff5c60f57f9
#
_entry.id   309a76bcf02cd61e65bfcff5c60f57f9
#
_cell.length_a   1.000
_cell.length_b   1.000
_cell.length_c   1.000
_cell.angle_alpha   90.00
_cell.angle_beta   90.00
_cell.angle_gamma   90.00
#
_symmetry.space_group_name_H-M   'P 1'
#
loop_
_entity.id
_entity.type
_entity.pdbx_description
1 polymer ?
#
loop_
_entity_poly.entity_id
_entity_poly.type
_entity_poly.pdbx_seq_one_letter_code
_entity_poly.pdbx_strand_id
1 'polypeptide(L)'
;MSSVNATSTALERRRERRVPVHLPMLVRGTDRLGASFEERTSSRNLCRGGASFATRVPLDLGSQLEINIPVPPVAGETELEFATQGRVMHLAPGSQSSELIVGVMFTGPRFNRMYVSESTS
;
A
#
# COMPACT_ATOMS: atom_id res chain seq x y z
N MET A 1 31.49 -11.58 -7.57
CA MET A 1 31.09 -11.41 -7.55
C MET A 1 30.42 -11.14 -7.35
N SER A 2 30.43 -10.99 -6.98
CA SER A 2 29.82 -10.76 -6.67
C SER A 2 29.17 -10.52 -6.76
N SER A 3 29.05 -10.34 -6.88
CA SER A 3 28.24 -10.10 -6.90
C SER A 3 27.51 -10.55 -6.73
N VAL A 4 27.84 -10.78 -7.09
CA VAL A 4 27.06 -11.38 -6.66
C VAL A 4 26.47 -11.14 -5.46
N ASN A 5 27.04 -10.51 -4.70
CA ASN A 5 26.59 -10.18 -3.60
C ASN A 5 25.43 -9.29 -3.59
N ALA A 6 25.25 -8.48 -4.45
CA ALA A 6 24.09 -7.69 -4.57
C ALA A 6 22.93 -8.57 -4.69
N THR A 7 23.16 -9.64 -5.26
CA THR A 7 22.12 -10.59 -5.43
C THR A 7 21.61 -11.09 -4.12
N SER A 8 22.46 -11.32 -3.21
CA SER A 8 22.02 -11.85 -1.99
C SER A 8 21.18 -10.85 -1.24
N THR A 9 21.51 -9.61 -1.35
CA THR A 9 20.74 -8.61 -0.70
C THR A 9 19.35 -8.59 -1.25
N ALA A 10 19.24 -8.75 -2.53
CA ALA A 10 17.94 -8.74 -3.13
C ALA A 10 17.13 -9.90 -2.62
N LEU A 11 17.76 -11.01 -2.40
CA LEU A 11 17.05 -12.13 -1.91
C LEU A 11 16.44 -11.84 -0.57
N GLU A 12 17.16 -11.23 0.28
CA GLU A 12 16.65 -10.93 1.53
C GLU A 12 15.47 -10.06 1.46
N ARG A 13 15.49 -9.09 0.64
CA ARG A 13 14.37 -8.23 0.54
C ARG A 13 13.16 -8.94 0.05
N ARG A 14 13.33 -10.01 -0.65
CA ARG A 14 12.19 -10.70 -1.14
C ARG A 14 11.36 -11.35 -0.10
N ARG A 15 11.83 -11.46 1.08
CA ARG A 15 11.03 -12.02 2.12
C ARG A 15 9.92 -11.09 2.43
N GLU A 16 10.19 -9.81 2.28
CA GLU A 16 9.20 -8.82 2.51
C GLU A 16 8.67 -8.34 1.21
N ARG A 17 8.68 -9.16 0.24
CA ARG A 17 8.38 -8.86 -1.09
C ARG A 17 7.30 -7.83 -1.31
N ARG A 18 7.60 -6.83 -2.05
CA ARG A 18 6.63 -5.91 -2.51
C ARG A 18 6.08 -6.45 -3.79
N VAL A 19 4.77 -6.50 -3.88
CA VAL A 19 4.14 -7.01 -5.06
C VAL A 19 3.62 -5.81 -5.83
N PRO A 20 4.01 -5.64 -7.10
CA PRO A 20 3.52 -4.52 -7.89
C PRO A 20 2.08 -4.77 -8.31
N VAL A 21 1.20 -4.81 -7.35
CA VAL A 21 -0.17 -5.11 -7.58
C VAL A 21 -0.97 -3.84 -7.54
N HIS A 22 -1.78 -3.63 -8.54
CA HIS A 22 -2.62 -2.45 -8.61
C HIS A 22 -4.03 -2.82 -8.20
N LEU A 23 -4.29 -2.72 -6.91
CA LEU A 23 -5.61 -3.00 -6.40
C LEU A 23 -6.30 -1.69 -6.06
N PRO A 24 -7.58 -1.61 -6.27
CA PRO A 24 -8.31 -0.41 -5.87
C PRO A 24 -8.20 -0.23 -4.36
N MET A 25 -8.09 0.99 -3.93
CA MET A 25 -7.99 1.31 -2.51
C MET A 25 -8.91 2.47 -2.21
N LEU A 26 -9.50 2.46 -1.04
CA LEU A 26 -10.23 3.59 -0.54
C LEU A 26 -9.45 4.10 0.66
N VAL A 27 -9.07 5.36 0.63
CA VAL A 27 -8.25 5.96 1.67
C VAL A 27 -9.03 7.10 2.31
N ARG A 28 -9.09 7.11 3.62
CA ARG A 28 -9.80 8.14 4.35
C ARG A 28 -8.93 8.69 5.45
N GLY A 29 -9.16 9.94 5.80
CA GLY A 29 -8.42 10.53 6.90
C GLY A 29 -8.63 12.01 6.93
N THR A 30 -7.67 12.69 7.55
CA THR A 30 -7.68 14.14 7.62
C THR A 30 -6.44 14.62 6.88
N ASP A 31 -6.62 15.58 6.01
CA ASP A 31 -5.50 16.05 5.21
C ASP A 31 -4.67 17.05 6.02
N ARG A 32 -3.63 17.56 5.37
CA ARG A 32 -2.71 18.46 6.05
C ARG A 32 -3.38 19.74 6.52
N LEU A 33 -4.47 20.10 5.90
CA LEU A 33 -5.17 21.32 6.24
C LEU A 33 -6.27 21.10 7.27
N GLY A 34 -6.41 19.89 7.74
CA GLY A 34 -7.42 19.61 8.77
C GLY A 34 -8.78 19.20 8.23
N ALA A 35 -8.88 18.99 6.94
CA ALA A 35 -10.15 18.61 6.36
C ALA A 35 -10.25 17.11 6.19
N SER A 36 -11.41 16.55 6.48
CA SER A 36 -11.64 15.14 6.26
C SER A 36 -11.70 14.86 4.78
N PHE A 37 -11.22 13.71 4.37
CA PHE A 37 -11.28 13.35 2.97
C PHE A 37 -11.49 11.85 2.82
N GLU A 38 -11.92 11.50 1.62
CA GLU A 38 -12.08 10.11 1.25
C GLU A 38 -11.71 10.05 -0.22
N GLU A 39 -10.77 9.21 -0.59
CA GLU A 39 -10.31 9.16 -1.97
C GLU A 39 -10.16 7.74 -2.45
N ARG A 40 -10.57 7.48 -3.68
CA ARG A 40 -10.35 6.19 -4.29
C ARG A 40 -9.10 6.29 -5.13
N THR A 41 -8.22 5.33 -4.96
CA THR A 41 -6.99 5.31 -5.71
C THR A 41 -6.63 3.85 -5.97
N SER A 42 -5.41 3.57 -6.36
CA SER A 42 -4.96 2.21 -6.59
C SER A 42 -3.61 2.04 -5.96
N SER A 43 -3.35 0.87 -5.45
CA SER A 43 -2.03 0.61 -4.90
C SER A 43 -1.02 0.57 -6.03
N ARG A 44 0.19 1.01 -5.76
CA ARG A 44 1.29 0.89 -6.68
C ARG A 44 2.15 -0.28 -6.26
N ASN A 45 2.31 -0.42 -4.98
CA ASN A 45 3.03 -1.55 -4.40
C ASN A 45 2.28 -1.94 -3.15
N LEU A 46 2.32 -3.20 -2.84
CA LEU A 46 1.62 -3.70 -1.68
C LEU A 46 2.44 -4.80 -1.07
N CYS A 47 2.65 -4.74 0.24
CA CYS A 47 3.34 -5.81 0.93
C CYS A 47 2.63 -6.02 2.26
N ARG A 48 3.14 -6.96 3.03
CA ARG A 48 2.52 -7.28 4.28
C ARG A 48 2.43 -6.11 5.21
N GLY A 49 3.44 -5.31 5.25
CA GLY A 49 3.54 -4.22 6.21
C GLY A 49 3.17 -2.85 5.70
N GLY A 50 2.81 -2.71 4.43
CA GLY A 50 2.51 -1.39 3.94
C GLY A 50 2.15 -1.35 2.49
N ALA A 51 1.93 -0.15 1.98
CA ALA A 51 1.53 0.04 0.60
C ALA A 51 1.97 1.41 0.14
N SER A 52 1.96 1.60 -1.17
CA SER A 52 2.16 2.94 -1.71
C SER A 52 1.09 3.22 -2.74
N PHE A 53 0.75 4.47 -2.88
CA PHE A 53 -0.29 4.88 -3.81
C PHE A 53 -0.10 6.35 -4.17
N ALA A 54 -0.77 6.78 -5.22
CA ALA A 54 -0.72 8.16 -5.65
C ALA A 54 -1.97 8.87 -5.19
N THR A 55 -1.84 10.13 -4.79
CA THR A 55 -2.99 10.90 -4.35
C THR A 55 -2.77 12.37 -4.66
N ARG A 56 -3.84 13.12 -4.71
CA ARG A 56 -3.76 14.56 -4.84
C ARG A 56 -4.12 15.24 -3.54
N VAL A 57 -4.41 14.47 -2.52
CA VAL A 57 -4.74 15.01 -1.22
C VAL A 57 -3.46 15.43 -0.53
N PRO A 58 -3.36 16.64 -0.01
CA PRO A 58 -2.14 17.05 0.68
C PRO A 58 -2.03 16.34 2.02
N LEU A 59 -0.96 15.60 2.20
CA LEU A 59 -0.74 14.83 3.41
C LEU A 59 0.60 15.16 4.01
N ASP A 60 0.75 14.87 5.28
CA ASP A 60 2.01 15.06 5.98
C ASP A 60 2.56 13.73 6.43
N LEU A 61 3.85 13.70 6.64
CA LEU A 61 4.47 12.53 7.24
C LEU A 61 3.84 12.33 8.61
N GLY A 62 3.58 11.09 8.94
CA GLY A 62 2.98 10.77 10.22
C GLY A 62 1.47 10.79 10.24
N SER A 63 0.86 11.23 9.17
CA SER A 63 -0.61 11.24 9.13
C SER A 63 -1.16 9.84 9.22
N GLN A 64 -2.26 9.70 9.92
CA GLN A 64 -2.89 8.41 10.11
C GLN A 64 -4.05 8.30 9.13
N LEU A 65 -4.11 7.21 8.43
CA LEU A 65 -5.13 7.01 7.40
C LEU A 65 -5.86 5.70 7.62
N GLU A 66 -7.10 5.66 7.15
CA GLU A 66 -7.85 4.41 7.13
C GLU A 66 -7.80 3.92 5.71
N ILE A 67 -7.56 2.64 5.53
CA ILE A 67 -7.36 2.06 4.22
C ILE A 67 -8.22 0.83 4.04
N ASN A 68 -8.95 0.79 2.94
CA ASN A 68 -9.76 -0.36 2.60
C ASN A 68 -9.38 -0.84 1.22
N ILE A 69 -9.11 -2.12 1.09
CA ILE A 69 -8.71 -2.71 -0.18
C ILE A 69 -9.63 -3.89 -0.45
N PRO A 70 -10.53 -3.77 -1.41
CA PRO A 70 -11.34 -4.92 -1.77
C PRO A 70 -10.47 -5.95 -2.45
N VAL A 71 -10.59 -7.17 -2.03
CA VAL A 71 -9.78 -8.24 -2.56
C VAL A 71 -10.66 -9.10 -3.43
N PRO A 72 -10.25 -9.37 -4.66
CA PRO A 72 -11.10 -10.16 -5.54
C PRO A 72 -11.36 -11.52 -4.95
N PRO A 73 -12.58 -12.01 -5.06
CA PRO A 73 -12.89 -13.31 -4.49
C PRO A 73 -12.30 -14.42 -5.33
N VAL A 74 -11.99 -15.51 -4.66
CA VAL A 74 -11.62 -16.72 -5.35
C VAL A 74 -12.92 -17.41 -5.71
N ALA A 75 -12.88 -18.21 -6.73
CA ALA A 75 -14.10 -18.89 -7.19
C ALA A 75 -14.83 -19.55 -6.03
N GLY A 76 -16.11 -19.29 -5.95
CA GLY A 76 -16.92 -19.89 -4.91
C GLY A 76 -16.88 -19.19 -3.58
N GLU A 77 -16.11 -18.12 -3.47
CA GLU A 77 -16.03 -17.41 -2.22
C GLU A 77 -16.71 -16.07 -2.25
N THR A 78 -16.99 -15.56 -1.08
CA THR A 78 -17.57 -14.25 -0.96
C THR A 78 -16.51 -13.20 -1.16
N GLU A 79 -16.90 -12.07 -1.65
CA GLU A 79 -16.00 -10.97 -1.79
C GLU A 79 -15.46 -10.55 -0.44
N LEU A 80 -14.18 -10.23 -0.37
CA LEU A 80 -13.54 -9.83 0.87
C LEU A 80 -13.02 -8.42 0.78
N GLU A 81 -12.81 -7.83 1.93
CA GLU A 81 -12.25 -6.51 1.98
C GLU A 81 -11.23 -6.46 3.09
N PHE A 82 -10.05 -5.95 2.79
CA PHE A 82 -9.01 -5.78 3.78
C PHE A 82 -9.10 -4.36 4.31
N ALA A 83 -9.31 -4.21 5.59
CA ALA A 83 -9.44 -2.91 6.22
C ALA A 83 -8.36 -2.74 7.26
N THR A 84 -7.65 -1.63 7.23
CA THR A 84 -6.60 -1.40 8.18
C THR A 84 -6.38 0.10 8.35
N GLN A 85 -5.37 0.45 9.14
CA GLN A 85 -4.93 1.83 9.29
C GLN A 85 -3.48 1.87 8.88
N GLY A 86 -3.03 3.01 8.43
CA GLY A 86 -1.65 3.19 8.07
C GLY A 86 -1.14 4.56 8.44
N ARG A 87 0.17 4.67 8.59
CA ARG A 87 0.81 5.93 8.89
C ARG A 87 1.66 6.32 7.72
N VAL A 88 1.59 7.56 7.31
CA VAL A 88 2.37 8.05 6.19
C VAL A 88 3.83 8.11 6.58
N MET A 89 4.67 7.37 5.87
CA MET A 89 6.09 7.31 6.17
C MET A 89 6.93 7.95 5.07
N HIS A 90 6.41 8.03 3.86
CA HIS A 90 7.14 8.62 2.75
C HIS A 90 6.23 9.46 1.91
N LEU A 91 6.76 10.57 1.43
CA LEU A 91 6.04 11.41 0.50
C LEU A 91 7.01 11.81 -0.60
N ALA A 92 6.58 11.71 -1.83
CA ALA A 92 7.40 12.11 -2.96
C ALA A 92 6.51 12.70 -4.03
N PRO A 93 7.06 13.55 -4.88
CA PRO A 93 6.25 14.11 -5.95
C PRO A 93 5.86 13.03 -6.94
N GLY A 94 4.67 13.12 -7.47
CA GLY A 94 4.23 12.21 -8.49
C GLY A 94 4.56 12.74 -9.86
N SER A 95 4.02 12.09 -10.87
CA SER A 95 4.32 12.47 -12.23
C SER A 95 3.48 13.64 -12.68
N GLN A 96 2.43 13.96 -11.98
CA GLN A 96 1.58 15.08 -12.35
C GLN A 96 1.63 16.16 -11.31
N SER A 97 1.20 17.35 -11.72
CA SER A 97 1.18 18.47 -10.81
C SER A 97 0.29 18.18 -9.62
N SER A 98 0.73 18.51 -8.47
CA SER A 98 -0.01 18.30 -7.21
C SER A 98 -0.20 16.84 -6.84
N GLU A 99 0.43 15.95 -7.56
CA GLU A 99 0.31 14.54 -7.22
C GLU A 99 1.41 14.14 -6.26
N LEU A 100 1.07 13.34 -5.27
CA LEU A 100 2.04 12.81 -4.33
C LEU A 100 2.03 11.30 -4.42
N ILE A 101 3.20 10.71 -4.28
CA ILE A 101 3.31 9.27 -4.09
C ILE A 101 3.51 9.07 -2.61
N VAL A 102 2.63 8.33 -2.00
CA VAL A 102 2.58 8.18 -0.56
C VAL A 102 2.93 6.75 -0.20
N GLY A 103 3.83 6.58 0.73
CA GLY A 103 4.14 5.27 1.28
C GLY A 103 3.63 5.21 2.70
N VAL A 104 2.87 4.18 3.03
CA VAL A 104 2.33 4.02 4.37
C VAL A 104 2.80 2.72 4.98
N MET A 105 2.95 2.73 6.28
CA MET A 105 3.21 1.53 7.04
C MET A 105 1.91 1.21 7.75
N PHE A 106 1.47 -0.03 7.66
CA PHE A 106 0.23 -0.43 8.32
C PHE A 106 0.43 -0.42 9.82
N THR A 107 -0.45 0.27 10.52
CA THR A 107 -0.40 0.31 11.97
C THR A 107 -1.52 -0.54 12.55
N GLY A 108 -2.44 -0.98 11.72
CA GLY A 108 -3.48 -1.90 12.13
C GLY A 108 -3.17 -3.28 11.58
N PRO A 109 -4.17 -4.02 11.17
CA PRO A 109 -3.95 -5.35 10.61
C PRO A 109 -3.05 -5.28 9.40
N ARG A 110 -2.19 -6.28 9.25
CA ARG A 110 -1.28 -6.32 8.13
C ARG A 110 -1.94 -7.06 6.98
N PHE A 111 -1.51 -6.69 5.78
CA PHE A 111 -2.08 -7.32 4.60
C PHE A 111 -1.64 -8.78 4.64
N ASN A 112 -2.62 -9.67 4.64
CA ASN A 112 -2.32 -11.09 4.73
C ASN A 112 -1.88 -11.59 3.38
N ARG A 113 -0.68 -12.18 3.33
CA ARG A 113 -0.19 -12.71 2.11
C ARG A 113 -1.14 -13.65 1.47
N MET A 114 -1.97 -14.29 2.22
CA MET A 114 -2.89 -15.22 1.66
C MET A 114 -3.79 -14.56 0.64
N TYR A 115 -4.04 -13.29 0.75
CA TYR A 115 -4.88 -12.61 -0.19
C TYR A 115 -4.21 -12.48 -1.55
N VAL A 116 -2.91 -12.60 -1.57
CA VAL A 116 -2.18 -12.45 -2.80
C VAL A 116 -1.61 -13.76 -3.23
N SER A 117 -1.01 -14.46 -2.34
CA SER A 117 -0.22 -15.58 -2.72
C SER A 117 -0.93 -16.85 -2.86
N GLU A 118 -2.14 -16.94 -2.48
CA GLU A 118 -2.82 -18.12 -2.75
C GLU A 118 -2.74 -18.36 -4.14
N SER A 119 -2.74 -17.32 -4.89
CA SER A 119 -2.68 -17.48 -6.29
C SER A 119 -1.36 -17.97 -6.73
N THR A 120 -0.39 -17.89 -5.91
CA THR A 120 0.91 -18.32 -6.33
C THR A 120 1.38 -19.52 -5.61
N SER A 121 0.69 -19.93 -4.66
CA SER A 121 1.19 -21.08 -3.93
C SER A 121 0.83 -22.34 -4.53
#